data_35e60fa2c8c58af975260c0e1d80db2e
#
_entry.id   35e60fa2c8c58af975260c0e1d80db2e
#
_cell.length_a   1.000
_cell.length_b   1.000
_cell.length_c   1.000
_cell.angle_alpha   90.00
_cell.angle_beta   90.00
_cell.angle_gamma   90.00
#
_symmetry.space_group_name_H-M   'P 1'
#
loop_
_entity.id
_entity.type
_entity.pdbx_description
1 polymer ?
#
loop_
_entity_poly.entity_id
_entity_poly.type
_entity_poly.pdbx_seq_one_letter_code
_entity_poly.pdbx_strand_id
1 'polypeptide(L)'
;EIEEMSKKTRRIGLGVMGLSDLLIEMGIRYDSDEALEMSREVMRRIQERTHHASSELAQIRGPFPAWEGSIYNNPGPGGVSQPMRNSAPTTIAPTGTISIIAGASSGVEPLFALSYVRNVMDNTRLVEGNPYFEAVARQEGFYSEELMEDLAQTGSLETLDIPAWVKDVFRVSHDISPDWHVKMQGAVQEYIDNSVSKTINFPHDATVEQIAGAYMQAYELGCKGITVYRDGSKDGQVLSTGGTGQSAEEGSETGEARTPRQRPQSIRGVTERVRTGHGNMYVTINFDEADAPFELFGNLGKAGGCDSAQLEAISRLVSLALRSGIEPATVIEQLRGITCCPAWDEGTLVRSGPDAVALALQRHTAGHDEDAPSNSNEVQLKFTPQLIANGNGNGNGNG
;
A
#
# COMPACT_ATOMS: atom_id res chain seq x y z
N GLU A 1 -9.87 -23.50 7.73
CA GLU A 1 -10.67 -22.83 6.69
C GLU A 1 -9.77 -22.19 5.62
N ILE A 2 -8.83 -21.26 5.96
CA ILE A 2 -7.90 -20.64 4.99
C ILE A 2 -7.03 -21.70 4.32
N GLU A 3 -6.40 -22.59 5.10
CA GLU A 3 -5.56 -23.69 4.60
C GLU A 3 -6.35 -24.62 3.67
N GLU A 4 -7.56 -24.96 4.06
CA GLU A 4 -8.46 -25.81 3.27
C GLU A 4 -8.80 -25.17 1.93
N MET A 5 -9.19 -23.89 1.93
CA MET A 5 -9.51 -23.14 0.72
C MET A 5 -8.29 -22.99 -0.21
N SER A 6 -7.11 -22.68 0.36
CA SER A 6 -5.87 -22.58 -0.40
C SER A 6 -5.49 -23.90 -1.06
N LYS A 7 -5.63 -25.02 -0.35
CA LYS A 7 -5.42 -26.36 -0.90
C LYS A 7 -6.46 -26.76 -1.93
N LYS A 8 -7.73 -26.33 -1.74
CA LYS A 8 -8.86 -26.62 -2.63
C LYS A 8 -8.71 -25.95 -3.99
N THR A 9 -8.23 -24.72 -4.03
CA THR A 9 -8.10 -23.92 -5.27
C THR A 9 -6.69 -23.90 -5.85
N ARG A 10 -5.65 -24.02 -5.03
CA ARG A 10 -4.23 -23.96 -5.43
C ARG A 10 -3.89 -22.78 -6.31
N ARG A 11 -4.43 -21.60 -5.98
CA ARG A 11 -4.12 -20.36 -6.68
C ARG A 11 -2.65 -20.02 -6.54
N ILE A 12 -2.07 -19.49 -7.61
CA ILE A 12 -0.75 -18.85 -7.67
C ILE A 12 -0.87 -17.51 -8.36
N GLY A 13 0.22 -16.77 -8.49
CA GLY A 13 0.20 -15.43 -9.08
C GLY A 13 1.46 -15.17 -9.89
N LEU A 14 1.53 -15.70 -11.13
CA LEU A 14 2.53 -15.28 -12.10
C LEU A 14 2.10 -13.94 -12.69
N GLY A 15 2.96 -12.94 -12.64
CA GLY A 15 2.73 -11.60 -13.19
C GLY A 15 3.99 -11.04 -13.83
N VAL A 16 3.92 -9.79 -14.26
CA VAL A 16 5.00 -9.08 -14.94
C VAL A 16 5.34 -7.76 -14.25
N MET A 17 6.54 -7.26 -14.51
CA MET A 17 7.02 -5.90 -14.31
C MET A 17 7.61 -5.42 -15.64
N GLY A 18 7.82 -4.10 -15.80
CA GLY A 18 8.54 -3.55 -16.93
C GLY A 18 7.71 -3.39 -18.20
N LEU A 19 6.36 -3.36 -18.13
CA LEU A 19 5.56 -3.14 -19.34
C LEU A 19 5.82 -1.74 -19.94
N SER A 20 5.92 -0.72 -19.10
CA SER A 20 6.22 0.63 -19.56
C SER A 20 7.62 0.71 -20.20
N ASP A 21 8.60 0.05 -19.59
CA ASP A 21 9.97 0.00 -20.14
C ASP A 21 9.99 -0.69 -21.51
N LEU A 22 9.27 -1.79 -21.67
CA LEU A 22 9.12 -2.50 -22.95
C LEU A 22 8.53 -1.58 -24.03
N LEU A 23 7.47 -0.84 -23.71
CA LEU A 23 6.84 0.09 -24.64
C LEU A 23 7.80 1.22 -25.05
N ILE A 24 8.55 1.77 -24.09
CA ILE A 24 9.57 2.79 -24.33
C ILE A 24 10.67 2.27 -25.26
N GLU A 25 11.22 1.10 -25.00
CA GLU A 25 12.26 0.49 -25.85
C GLU A 25 11.76 0.21 -27.27
N MET A 26 10.47 -0.07 -27.42
CA MET A 26 9.83 -0.26 -28.72
C MET A 26 9.41 1.06 -29.39
N GLY A 27 9.56 2.20 -28.72
CA GLY A 27 9.13 3.52 -29.21
C GLY A 27 7.62 3.67 -29.27
N ILE A 28 6.87 2.90 -28.46
CA ILE A 28 5.41 2.90 -28.44
C ILE A 28 4.90 3.78 -27.30
N ARG A 29 4.03 4.71 -27.64
CA ARG A 29 3.37 5.58 -26.68
C ARG A 29 2.39 4.75 -25.80
N TYR A 30 2.48 4.89 -24.48
CA TYR A 30 1.68 4.11 -23.51
C TYR A 30 0.17 4.26 -23.73
N ASP A 31 -0.33 5.46 -23.93
CA ASP A 31 -1.75 5.78 -24.17
C ASP A 31 -2.08 5.75 -25.69
N SER A 32 -1.86 4.61 -26.32
CA SER A 32 -2.14 4.34 -27.74
C SER A 32 -2.78 2.99 -27.96
N ASP A 33 -3.51 2.84 -29.07
CA ASP A 33 -4.09 1.54 -29.44
C ASP A 33 -3.00 0.49 -29.70
N GLU A 34 -1.84 0.91 -30.22
CA GLU A 34 -0.69 0.02 -30.41
C GLU A 34 -0.17 -0.53 -29.09
N ALA A 35 -0.11 0.28 -28.03
CA ALA A 35 0.27 -0.18 -26.70
C ALA A 35 -0.74 -1.18 -26.12
N LEU A 36 -2.04 -0.97 -26.35
CA LEU A 36 -3.07 -1.91 -25.93
C LEU A 36 -2.92 -3.26 -26.64
N GLU A 37 -2.71 -3.26 -27.97
CA GLU A 37 -2.50 -4.49 -28.73
C GLU A 37 -1.22 -5.22 -28.34
N MET A 38 -0.11 -4.51 -28.14
CA MET A 38 1.13 -5.09 -27.65
C MET A 38 0.93 -5.73 -26.27
N SER A 39 0.23 -5.04 -25.37
CA SER A 39 -0.07 -5.55 -24.03
C SER A 39 -0.94 -6.82 -24.09
N ARG A 40 -1.96 -6.84 -24.94
CA ARG A 40 -2.79 -8.03 -25.18
C ARG A 40 -1.94 -9.20 -25.66
N GLU A 41 -1.10 -9.00 -26.66
CA GLU A 41 -0.28 -10.06 -27.24
C GLU A 41 0.71 -10.63 -26.21
N VAL A 42 1.38 -9.79 -25.45
CA VAL A 42 2.29 -10.24 -24.36
C VAL A 42 1.53 -11.05 -23.33
N MET A 43 0.39 -10.55 -22.83
CA MET A 43 -0.38 -11.22 -21.79
C MET A 43 -1.03 -12.50 -22.29
N ARG A 44 -1.53 -12.52 -23.53
CA ARG A 44 -2.05 -13.73 -24.17
C ARG A 44 -1.02 -14.85 -24.21
N ARG A 45 0.21 -14.54 -24.65
CA ARG A 45 1.30 -15.53 -24.70
C ARG A 45 1.66 -16.06 -23.30
N ILE A 46 1.70 -15.17 -22.30
CA ILE A 46 1.98 -15.56 -20.92
C ILE A 46 0.87 -16.46 -20.39
N GLN A 47 -0.39 -16.12 -20.59
CA GLN A 47 -1.54 -16.93 -20.17
C GLN A 47 -1.53 -18.32 -20.83
N GLU A 48 -1.38 -18.39 -22.15
CA GLU A 48 -1.34 -19.65 -22.88
C GLU A 48 -0.23 -20.59 -22.35
N ARG A 49 0.97 -20.05 -22.15
CA ARG A 49 2.10 -20.84 -21.63
C ARG A 49 1.89 -21.25 -20.18
N THR A 50 1.32 -20.38 -19.37
CA THR A 50 1.05 -20.65 -17.96
C THR A 50 -0.05 -21.69 -17.80
N HIS A 51 -1.14 -21.61 -18.60
CA HIS A 51 -2.20 -22.61 -18.62
C HIS A 51 -1.68 -23.96 -19.10
N HIS A 52 -0.84 -23.98 -20.13
CA HIS A 52 -0.20 -25.21 -20.62
C HIS A 52 0.65 -25.87 -19.53
N ALA A 53 1.53 -25.10 -18.87
CA ALA A 53 2.37 -25.62 -17.77
C ALA A 53 1.54 -26.11 -16.58
N SER A 54 0.45 -25.42 -16.23
CA SER A 54 -0.47 -25.83 -15.18
C SER A 54 -1.20 -27.14 -15.55
N SER A 55 -1.54 -27.33 -16.84
CA SER A 55 -2.13 -28.57 -17.33
C SER A 55 -1.14 -29.74 -17.30
N GLU A 56 0.11 -29.54 -17.70
CA GLU A 56 1.16 -30.56 -17.59
C GLU A 56 1.40 -30.96 -16.13
N LEU A 57 1.43 -29.98 -15.21
CA LEU A 57 1.52 -30.26 -13.78
C LEU A 57 0.30 -31.03 -13.24
N ALA A 58 -0.89 -30.82 -13.80
CA ALA A 58 -2.08 -31.57 -13.43
C ALA A 58 -1.98 -33.05 -13.83
N GLN A 59 -1.31 -33.38 -14.95
CA GLN A 59 -1.06 -34.75 -15.34
C GLN A 59 -0.15 -35.49 -14.35
N ILE A 60 0.84 -34.79 -13.77
CA ILE A 60 1.81 -35.36 -12.83
C ILE A 60 1.28 -35.40 -11.39
N ARG A 61 0.55 -34.36 -10.96
CA ARG A 61 0.16 -34.13 -9.55
C ARG A 61 -1.34 -34.15 -9.30
N GLY A 62 -2.13 -34.45 -10.32
CA GLY A 62 -3.58 -34.31 -10.31
C GLY A 62 -4.05 -32.84 -10.44
N PRO A 63 -5.28 -32.61 -10.88
CA PRO A 63 -5.88 -31.27 -10.95
C PRO A 63 -6.06 -30.67 -9.55
N PHE A 64 -6.40 -29.39 -9.46
CA PHE A 64 -6.79 -28.79 -8.17
C PHE A 64 -8.10 -29.41 -7.67
N PRO A 65 -8.29 -29.60 -6.34
CA PRO A 65 -9.43 -30.38 -5.80
C PRO A 65 -10.81 -29.89 -6.21
N ALA A 66 -11.01 -28.59 -6.45
CA ALA A 66 -12.29 -28.02 -6.90
C ALA A 66 -12.44 -27.95 -8.43
N TRP A 67 -11.60 -28.67 -9.19
CA TRP A 67 -11.59 -28.63 -10.66
C TRP A 67 -12.89 -29.11 -11.31
N GLU A 68 -13.56 -30.10 -10.73
CA GLU A 68 -14.79 -30.66 -11.29
C GLU A 68 -15.92 -29.63 -11.43
N GLY A 69 -16.00 -28.64 -10.52
CA GLY A 69 -16.97 -27.54 -10.56
C GLY A 69 -16.44 -26.27 -11.24
N SER A 70 -15.29 -26.31 -11.89
CA SER A 70 -14.64 -25.12 -12.47
C SER A 70 -14.98 -24.92 -13.95
N ILE A 71 -14.68 -23.71 -14.44
CA ILE A 71 -14.74 -23.35 -15.87
C ILE A 71 -13.83 -24.22 -16.75
N TYR A 72 -12.77 -24.79 -16.18
CA TYR A 72 -11.83 -25.65 -16.92
C TYR A 72 -12.38 -27.05 -17.16
N ASN A 73 -13.29 -27.54 -16.33
CA ASN A 73 -13.98 -28.80 -16.57
C ASN A 73 -15.26 -28.60 -17.39
N ASN A 74 -15.94 -27.46 -17.16
CA ASN A 74 -17.19 -27.10 -17.85
C ASN A 74 -17.04 -25.75 -18.58
N PRO A 75 -16.26 -25.68 -19.67
CA PRO A 75 -15.92 -24.41 -20.33
C PRO A 75 -17.08 -23.79 -21.15
N GLY A 76 -18.28 -24.37 -21.07
CA GLY A 76 -19.42 -23.94 -21.85
C GLY A 76 -19.51 -24.60 -23.24
N PRO A 77 -20.52 -24.21 -24.07
CA PRO A 77 -20.75 -24.80 -25.39
C PRO A 77 -19.52 -24.68 -26.31
N GLY A 78 -19.03 -25.81 -26.81
CA GLY A 78 -17.89 -25.87 -27.73
C GLY A 78 -16.49 -25.81 -27.07
N GLY A 79 -16.41 -25.63 -25.77
CA GLY A 79 -15.14 -25.69 -25.05
C GLY A 79 -14.68 -27.13 -24.78
N VAL A 80 -13.38 -27.29 -24.54
CA VAL A 80 -12.77 -28.58 -24.22
C VAL A 80 -12.35 -28.57 -22.74
N SER A 81 -12.71 -29.63 -22.01
CA SER A 81 -12.29 -29.83 -20.63
C SER A 81 -10.77 -29.92 -20.54
N GLN A 82 -10.16 -29.11 -19.69
CA GLN A 82 -8.72 -29.03 -19.51
C GLN A 82 -8.36 -29.23 -18.04
N PRO A 83 -7.72 -30.35 -17.67
CA PRO A 83 -7.19 -30.53 -16.32
C PRO A 83 -6.17 -29.44 -15.98
N MET A 84 -6.36 -28.74 -14.86
CA MET A 84 -5.48 -27.68 -14.40
C MET A 84 -5.01 -27.95 -12.97
N ARG A 85 -3.72 -27.72 -12.71
CA ARG A 85 -3.17 -27.84 -11.34
C ARG A 85 -3.56 -26.66 -10.47
N ASN A 86 -3.73 -25.47 -11.06
CA ASN A 86 -3.98 -24.20 -10.40
C ASN A 86 -5.28 -23.58 -10.93
N SER A 87 -6.18 -23.16 -10.07
CA SER A 87 -7.47 -22.60 -10.48
C SER A 87 -7.37 -21.19 -11.08
N ALA A 88 -6.31 -20.46 -10.77
CA ALA A 88 -6.03 -19.15 -11.32
C ALA A 88 -4.52 -18.90 -11.20
N PRO A 89 -3.75 -19.16 -12.26
CA PRO A 89 -2.30 -19.08 -12.20
C PRO A 89 -1.71 -17.69 -12.45
N THR A 90 -2.41 -16.78 -13.13
CA THR A 90 -1.86 -15.44 -13.44
C THR A 90 -2.49 -14.32 -12.61
N THR A 91 -1.70 -13.27 -12.32
CA THR A 91 -2.13 -12.04 -11.64
C THR A 91 -1.17 -10.91 -11.97
N ILE A 92 -1.65 -9.67 -11.95
CA ILE A 92 -0.75 -8.50 -11.93
C ILE A 92 -0.77 -7.93 -10.52
N ALA A 93 0.33 -8.14 -9.80
CA ALA A 93 0.56 -7.56 -8.48
C ALA A 93 1.12 -6.13 -8.59
N PRO A 94 1.03 -5.30 -7.53
CA PRO A 94 1.56 -3.93 -7.55
C PRO A 94 3.06 -3.84 -7.81
N THR A 95 3.85 -4.78 -7.33
CA THR A 95 5.32 -4.89 -7.50
C THR A 95 6.13 -3.65 -7.08
N GLY A 96 5.59 -2.75 -6.25
CA GLY A 96 6.21 -1.46 -5.92
C GLY A 96 7.66 -1.57 -5.43
N THR A 97 7.96 -2.47 -4.49
CA THR A 97 9.31 -2.65 -3.95
C THR A 97 10.20 -3.50 -4.84
N ILE A 98 9.66 -4.60 -5.38
CA ILE A 98 10.48 -5.52 -6.19
C ILE A 98 10.84 -4.93 -7.56
N SER A 99 10.05 -4.02 -8.10
CA SER A 99 10.38 -3.31 -9.34
C SER A 99 11.58 -2.39 -9.15
N ILE A 100 11.68 -1.70 -8.00
CA ILE A 100 12.85 -0.88 -7.65
C ILE A 100 14.12 -1.76 -7.58
N ILE A 101 14.03 -2.94 -6.94
CA ILE A 101 15.17 -3.88 -6.85
C ILE A 101 15.57 -4.39 -8.24
N ALA A 102 14.59 -4.63 -9.11
CA ALA A 102 14.82 -5.12 -10.47
C ALA A 102 15.25 -4.01 -11.45
N GLY A 103 15.14 -2.73 -11.08
CA GLY A 103 15.37 -1.61 -11.98
C GLY A 103 14.36 -1.55 -13.13
N ALA A 104 13.10 -1.90 -12.90
CA ALA A 104 12.05 -1.96 -13.91
C ALA A 104 10.82 -1.17 -13.48
N SER A 105 9.99 -0.78 -14.43
CA SER A 105 8.68 -0.17 -14.16
C SER A 105 7.75 -1.14 -13.43
N SER A 106 6.86 -0.61 -12.59
CA SER A 106 6.02 -1.39 -11.68
C SER A 106 4.84 -2.03 -12.42
N GLY A 107 4.77 -3.36 -12.42
CA GLY A 107 3.65 -4.11 -13.02
C GLY A 107 3.35 -3.70 -14.46
N VAL A 108 2.14 -3.20 -14.64
CA VAL A 108 1.64 -2.62 -15.91
C VAL A 108 1.36 -1.12 -15.78
N GLU A 109 1.94 -0.49 -14.77
CA GLU A 109 1.84 0.96 -14.59
C GLU A 109 2.69 1.71 -15.60
N PRO A 110 2.29 2.94 -16.03
CA PRO A 110 3.19 3.84 -16.73
C PRO A 110 4.29 4.34 -15.77
N LEU A 111 5.29 5.00 -16.28
CA LEU A 111 6.28 5.66 -15.43
C LEU A 111 5.60 6.68 -14.53
N PHE A 112 6.00 6.71 -13.27
CA PHE A 112 5.49 7.72 -12.32
C PHE A 112 6.13 9.09 -12.60
N ALA A 113 7.45 9.12 -12.78
CA ALA A 113 8.23 10.30 -13.10
C ALA A 113 9.49 9.90 -13.87
N LEU A 114 10.04 10.82 -14.66
CA LEU A 114 11.29 10.64 -15.41
C LEU A 114 12.52 11.02 -14.59
N SER A 115 12.34 11.89 -13.61
CA SER A 115 13.35 12.29 -12.65
C SER A 115 12.68 12.49 -11.29
N TYR A 116 13.34 12.12 -10.23
CA TYR A 116 12.84 12.32 -8.87
C TYR A 116 13.99 12.60 -7.89
N VAL A 117 13.68 13.31 -6.84
CA VAL A 117 14.64 13.60 -5.79
C VAL A 117 14.53 12.55 -4.69
N ARG A 118 15.62 11.84 -4.45
CA ARG A 118 15.76 10.97 -3.28
C ARG A 118 16.55 11.68 -2.21
N ASN A 119 15.93 11.86 -1.04
CA ASN A 119 16.64 12.31 0.15
C ASN A 119 17.32 11.09 0.79
N VAL A 120 18.64 11.04 0.74
CA VAL A 120 19.44 9.99 1.41
C VAL A 120 19.94 10.49 2.76
N MET A 121 20.54 9.59 3.55
CA MET A 121 21.13 9.94 4.85
C MET A 121 21.99 11.19 4.73
N ASP A 122 21.95 12.06 5.75
CA ASP A 122 22.64 13.36 5.83
C ASP A 122 22.03 14.51 4.98
N ASN A 123 20.73 14.46 4.65
CA ASN A 123 20.04 15.48 3.86
C ASN A 123 20.66 15.70 2.45
N THR A 124 21.42 14.76 1.95
CA THR A 124 21.92 14.83 0.56
C THR A 124 20.78 14.53 -0.41
N ARG A 125 20.48 15.50 -1.25
CA ARG A 125 19.49 15.35 -2.35
C ARG A 125 20.20 14.70 -3.53
N LEU A 126 19.78 13.51 -3.89
CA LEU A 126 20.20 12.85 -5.14
C LEU A 126 19.05 12.94 -6.15
N VAL A 127 19.38 13.49 -7.32
CA VAL A 127 18.47 13.45 -8.46
C VAL A 127 18.72 12.13 -9.18
N GLU A 128 17.70 11.27 -9.20
CA GLU A 128 17.75 9.99 -9.93
C GLU A 128 16.84 10.10 -11.15
N GLY A 129 17.41 9.84 -12.34
CA GLY A 129 16.69 9.83 -13.60
C GLY A 129 16.29 8.43 -14.05
N ASN A 130 15.26 8.36 -14.89
CA ASN A 130 14.93 7.12 -15.58
C ASN A 130 16.06 6.77 -16.55
N PRO A 131 16.67 5.57 -16.49
CA PRO A 131 17.86 5.20 -17.26
C PRO A 131 17.62 5.19 -18.77
N TYR A 132 16.41 4.86 -19.23
CA TYR A 132 16.07 4.90 -20.66
C TYR A 132 15.97 6.33 -21.16
N PHE A 133 15.37 7.22 -20.36
CA PHE A 133 15.31 8.64 -20.70
C PHE A 133 16.69 9.26 -20.76
N GLU A 134 17.55 9.01 -19.76
CA GLU A 134 18.92 9.51 -19.77
C GLU A 134 19.72 9.00 -20.96
N ALA A 135 19.59 7.72 -21.32
CA ALA A 135 20.27 7.15 -22.47
C ALA A 135 19.85 7.84 -23.78
N VAL A 136 18.55 8.06 -23.96
CA VAL A 136 18.03 8.77 -25.12
C VAL A 136 18.46 10.24 -25.10
N ALA A 137 18.40 10.94 -23.98
CA ALA A 137 18.83 12.34 -23.87
C ALA A 137 20.30 12.52 -24.23
N ARG A 138 21.16 11.59 -23.81
CA ARG A 138 22.59 11.59 -24.17
C ARG A 138 22.82 11.30 -25.67
N GLN A 139 22.05 10.33 -26.20
CA GLN A 139 22.15 9.96 -27.63
C GLN A 139 21.69 11.11 -28.55
N GLU A 140 20.60 11.75 -28.20
CA GLU A 140 20.01 12.87 -28.96
C GLU A 140 20.69 14.22 -28.65
N GLY A 141 21.58 14.26 -27.66
CA GLY A 141 22.44 15.42 -27.37
C GLY A 141 21.78 16.55 -26.56
N PHE A 142 20.65 16.27 -25.88
CA PHE A 142 19.98 17.27 -25.04
C PHE A 142 20.13 17.01 -23.53
N TYR A 143 20.91 16.01 -23.10
CA TYR A 143 21.14 15.73 -21.68
C TYR A 143 21.90 16.87 -21.00
N SER A 144 21.40 17.33 -19.87
CA SER A 144 22.11 18.17 -18.88
C SER A 144 21.65 17.86 -17.47
N GLU A 145 22.48 18.17 -16.46
CA GLU A 145 22.07 18.03 -15.04
C GLU A 145 20.93 19.01 -14.72
N GLU A 146 20.95 20.20 -15.26
CA GLU A 146 19.89 21.21 -15.13
C GLU A 146 18.56 20.69 -15.68
N LEU A 147 18.55 20.01 -16.83
CA LEU A 147 17.36 19.35 -17.36
C LEU A 147 16.79 18.31 -16.39
N MET A 148 17.66 17.49 -15.78
CA MET A 148 17.22 16.46 -14.84
C MET A 148 16.67 17.04 -13.53
N GLU A 149 17.25 18.17 -13.06
CA GLU A 149 16.73 18.91 -11.92
C GLU A 149 15.38 19.57 -12.22
N ASP A 150 15.24 20.21 -13.39
CA ASP A 150 13.99 20.81 -13.84
C ASP A 150 12.88 19.75 -13.95
N LEU A 151 13.20 18.59 -14.52
CA LEU A 151 12.27 17.46 -14.59
C LEU A 151 11.87 16.92 -13.21
N ALA A 152 12.79 16.88 -12.26
CA ALA A 152 12.48 16.47 -10.89
C ALA A 152 11.56 17.47 -10.17
N GLN A 153 11.58 18.75 -10.60
CA GLN A 153 10.71 19.80 -10.03
C GLN A 153 9.38 19.91 -10.75
N THR A 154 9.38 19.90 -12.08
CA THR A 154 8.17 20.13 -12.90
C THR A 154 7.39 18.86 -13.19
N GLY A 155 8.09 17.73 -13.29
CA GLY A 155 7.50 16.43 -13.66
C GLY A 155 7.01 16.34 -15.11
N SER A 156 7.22 17.35 -15.95
CA SER A 156 6.63 17.45 -17.29
C SER A 156 7.68 17.73 -18.37
N LEU A 157 7.53 17.05 -19.52
CA LEU A 157 8.34 17.28 -20.71
C LEU A 157 7.77 18.38 -21.63
N GLU A 158 6.57 18.86 -21.39
CA GLU A 158 5.84 19.68 -22.38
C GLU A 158 6.53 21.01 -22.70
N THR A 159 7.11 21.65 -21.70
CA THR A 159 7.78 22.96 -21.84
C THR A 159 9.21 22.88 -22.36
N LEU A 160 9.77 21.68 -22.44
CA LEU A 160 11.18 21.49 -22.85
C LEU A 160 11.35 21.52 -24.38
N ASP A 161 12.47 22.05 -24.83
CA ASP A 161 12.86 22.03 -26.25
C ASP A 161 13.62 20.75 -26.60
N ILE A 162 12.86 19.65 -26.72
CA ILE A 162 13.34 18.30 -27.01
C ILE A 162 12.54 17.67 -28.16
N PRO A 163 13.05 16.63 -28.84
CA PRO A 163 12.34 15.99 -29.94
C PRO A 163 10.92 15.56 -29.59
N ALA A 164 9.98 15.83 -30.48
CA ALA A 164 8.56 15.53 -30.24
C ALA A 164 8.29 14.05 -29.93
N TRP A 165 9.01 13.13 -30.60
CA TRP A 165 8.86 11.70 -30.36
C TRP A 165 9.26 11.29 -28.93
N VAL A 166 10.21 11.99 -28.30
CA VAL A 166 10.59 11.76 -26.90
C VAL A 166 9.44 12.14 -25.98
N LYS A 167 8.79 13.27 -26.21
CA LYS A 167 7.60 13.69 -25.44
C LYS A 167 6.44 12.70 -25.58
N ASP A 168 6.29 12.09 -26.76
CA ASP A 168 5.26 11.12 -27.03
C ASP A 168 5.51 9.78 -26.32
N VAL A 169 6.75 9.29 -26.33
CA VAL A 169 7.10 7.98 -25.79
C VAL A 169 7.26 7.99 -24.27
N PHE A 170 7.91 9.05 -23.74
CA PHE A 170 8.23 9.16 -22.31
C PHE A 170 7.13 9.86 -21.50
N ARG A 171 5.87 9.45 -21.68
CA ARG A 171 4.75 9.95 -20.89
C ARG A 171 4.74 9.36 -19.50
N VAL A 172 4.46 10.19 -18.52
CA VAL A 172 4.31 9.79 -17.11
C VAL A 172 2.84 9.63 -16.75
N SER A 173 2.56 9.05 -15.60
CA SER A 173 1.20 8.69 -15.17
C SER A 173 0.24 9.89 -15.14
N HIS A 174 0.72 11.09 -14.86
CA HIS A 174 -0.10 12.32 -14.84
C HIS A 174 -0.41 12.88 -16.25
N ASP A 175 0.39 12.53 -17.27
CA ASP A 175 0.13 12.92 -18.66
C ASP A 175 -0.94 12.05 -19.34
N ILE A 176 -1.26 10.89 -18.74
CA ILE A 176 -2.17 9.90 -19.29
C ILE A 176 -3.55 10.13 -18.71
N SER A 177 -4.57 10.24 -19.58
CA SER A 177 -5.94 10.42 -19.10
C SER A 177 -6.47 9.19 -18.36
N PRO A 178 -7.38 9.35 -17.38
CA PRO A 178 -7.99 8.24 -16.66
C PRO A 178 -8.61 7.17 -17.56
N ASP A 179 -9.21 7.56 -18.68
CA ASP A 179 -9.78 6.67 -19.69
C ASP A 179 -8.74 5.68 -20.24
N TRP A 180 -7.52 6.15 -20.57
CA TRP A 180 -6.44 5.30 -21.06
C TRP A 180 -5.87 4.38 -19.97
N HIS A 181 -5.82 4.84 -18.73
CA HIS A 181 -5.45 3.97 -17.62
C HIS A 181 -6.41 2.78 -17.50
N VAL A 182 -7.72 3.02 -17.60
CA VAL A 182 -8.74 1.95 -17.54
C VAL A 182 -8.68 1.05 -18.76
N LYS A 183 -8.49 1.60 -19.97
CA LYS A 183 -8.33 0.80 -21.22
C LYS A 183 -7.13 -0.14 -21.12
N MET A 184 -5.98 0.35 -20.65
CA MET A 184 -4.79 -0.50 -20.46
C MET A 184 -5.07 -1.62 -19.45
N GLN A 185 -5.72 -1.30 -18.33
CA GLN A 185 -6.11 -2.31 -17.35
C GLN A 185 -7.04 -3.36 -17.96
N GLY A 186 -8.03 -2.95 -18.75
CA GLY A 186 -8.95 -3.83 -19.44
C GLY A 186 -8.24 -4.75 -20.43
N ALA A 187 -7.35 -4.19 -21.27
CA ALA A 187 -6.58 -4.95 -22.25
C ALA A 187 -5.72 -6.05 -21.60
N VAL A 188 -5.11 -5.74 -20.47
CA VAL A 188 -4.34 -6.72 -19.68
C VAL A 188 -5.24 -7.74 -19.01
N GLN A 189 -6.41 -7.31 -18.46
CA GLN A 189 -7.33 -8.18 -17.73
C GLN A 189 -7.94 -9.28 -18.62
N GLU A 190 -8.04 -9.06 -19.93
CA GLU A 190 -8.53 -10.08 -20.87
C GLU A 190 -7.77 -11.41 -20.76
N TYR A 191 -6.48 -11.36 -20.40
CA TYR A 191 -5.57 -12.52 -20.34
C TYR A 191 -5.00 -12.79 -18.95
N ILE A 192 -5.62 -12.26 -17.90
CA ILE A 192 -5.21 -12.47 -16.50
C ILE A 192 -6.34 -13.16 -15.72
N ASP A 193 -6.03 -14.29 -15.09
CA ASP A 193 -7.00 -15.10 -14.35
C ASP A 193 -7.50 -14.42 -13.06
N ASN A 194 -6.59 -13.80 -12.30
CA ASN A 194 -6.92 -13.02 -11.12
C ASN A 194 -7.16 -11.54 -11.48
N SER A 195 -6.99 -10.65 -10.55
CA SER A 195 -7.11 -9.20 -10.77
C SER A 195 -5.82 -8.60 -11.30
N VAL A 196 -5.95 -7.47 -11.97
CA VAL A 196 -4.87 -6.59 -12.40
C VAL A 196 -4.80 -5.41 -11.44
N SER A 197 -3.66 -5.27 -10.75
CA SER A 197 -3.37 -4.08 -9.97
C SER A 197 -2.96 -2.96 -10.90
N LYS A 198 -3.76 -1.91 -10.94
CA LYS A 198 -3.46 -0.69 -11.69
C LYS A 198 -4.13 0.50 -11.04
N THR A 199 -3.37 1.60 -10.89
CA THR A 199 -3.87 2.86 -10.38
C THR A 199 -4.39 3.72 -11.53
N ILE A 200 -5.60 4.24 -11.36
CA ILE A 200 -6.20 5.24 -12.23
C ILE A 200 -5.94 6.59 -11.58
N ASN A 201 -5.01 7.34 -12.15
CA ASN A 201 -4.63 8.64 -11.62
C ASN A 201 -5.59 9.73 -12.13
N PHE A 202 -6.09 10.53 -11.20
CA PHE A 202 -6.95 11.66 -11.48
C PHE A 202 -6.28 12.96 -11.02
N PRO A 203 -6.46 14.07 -11.76
CA PRO A 203 -6.01 15.38 -11.30
C PRO A 203 -6.81 15.83 -10.06
N HIS A 204 -6.28 16.83 -9.34
CA HIS A 204 -6.88 17.35 -8.11
C HIS A 204 -8.32 17.85 -8.28
N ASP A 205 -8.63 18.42 -9.43
CA ASP A 205 -9.95 19.00 -9.78
C ASP A 205 -10.95 17.99 -10.37
N ALA A 206 -10.60 16.69 -10.38
CA ALA A 206 -11.48 15.65 -10.89
C ALA A 206 -12.81 15.60 -10.13
N THR A 207 -13.90 15.52 -10.87
CA THR A 207 -15.27 15.47 -10.32
C THR A 207 -15.67 14.06 -9.92
N VAL A 208 -16.70 13.95 -9.11
CA VAL A 208 -17.31 12.67 -8.70
C VAL A 208 -17.81 11.89 -9.92
N GLU A 209 -18.38 12.59 -10.92
CA GLU A 209 -18.90 11.99 -12.15
C GLU A 209 -17.79 11.38 -13.01
N GLN A 210 -16.63 12.03 -13.08
CA GLN A 210 -15.47 11.49 -13.80
C GLN A 210 -14.95 10.21 -13.13
N ILE A 211 -14.88 10.19 -11.80
CA ILE A 211 -14.48 9.01 -11.03
C ILE A 211 -15.51 7.90 -11.21
N ALA A 212 -16.80 8.21 -11.11
CA ALA A 212 -17.89 7.25 -11.34
C ALA A 212 -17.83 6.67 -12.77
N GLY A 213 -17.53 7.49 -13.77
CA GLY A 213 -17.31 7.08 -15.15
C GLY A 213 -16.20 6.03 -15.28
N ALA A 214 -15.07 6.21 -14.60
CA ALA A 214 -13.98 5.24 -14.60
C ALA A 214 -14.37 3.88 -13.98
N TYR A 215 -15.17 3.89 -12.91
CA TYR A 215 -15.71 2.66 -12.32
C TYR A 215 -16.63 1.92 -13.29
N MET A 216 -17.50 2.65 -13.99
CA MET A 216 -18.40 2.05 -15.01
C MET A 216 -17.60 1.49 -16.17
N GLN A 217 -16.64 2.24 -16.71
CA GLN A 217 -15.77 1.79 -17.78
C GLN A 217 -14.98 0.53 -17.40
N ALA A 218 -14.41 0.48 -16.17
CA ALA A 218 -13.72 -0.70 -15.69
C ALA A 218 -14.65 -1.93 -15.62
N TYR A 219 -15.89 -1.73 -15.18
CA TYR A 219 -16.90 -2.78 -15.17
C TYR A 219 -17.23 -3.27 -16.59
N GLU A 220 -17.45 -2.37 -17.54
CA GLU A 220 -17.77 -2.68 -18.93
C GLU A 220 -16.61 -3.41 -19.63
N LEU A 221 -15.37 -3.08 -19.30
CA LEU A 221 -14.16 -3.74 -19.79
C LEU A 221 -13.82 -5.06 -19.04
N GLY A 222 -14.66 -5.50 -18.11
CA GLY A 222 -14.49 -6.76 -17.40
C GLY A 222 -13.33 -6.75 -16.38
N CYS A 223 -12.90 -5.59 -15.93
CA CYS A 223 -11.89 -5.49 -14.87
C CYS A 223 -12.43 -6.07 -13.54
N LYS A 224 -11.63 -6.85 -12.85
CA LYS A 224 -12.00 -7.51 -11.59
C LYS A 224 -11.77 -6.65 -10.34
N GLY A 225 -11.17 -5.49 -10.50
CA GLY A 225 -10.91 -4.50 -9.47
C GLY A 225 -10.48 -3.20 -10.11
N ILE A 226 -10.52 -2.13 -9.34
CA ILE A 226 -10.06 -0.79 -9.75
C ILE A 226 -9.47 -0.08 -8.54
N THR A 227 -8.39 0.65 -8.73
CA THR A 227 -7.81 1.54 -7.73
C THR A 227 -7.79 2.94 -8.28
N VAL A 228 -8.40 3.88 -7.58
CA VAL A 228 -8.46 5.29 -7.97
C VAL A 228 -7.58 6.10 -7.03
N TYR A 229 -6.77 6.98 -7.57
CA TYR A 229 -6.01 7.96 -6.84
C TYR A 229 -6.27 9.35 -7.42
N ARG A 230 -6.83 10.26 -6.60
CA ARG A 230 -6.95 11.67 -6.94
C ARG A 230 -5.83 12.46 -6.28
N ASP A 231 -5.12 13.26 -7.05
CA ASP A 231 -4.02 14.08 -6.55
C ASP A 231 -4.46 14.95 -5.35
N GLY A 232 -3.60 15.04 -4.33
CA GLY A 232 -3.88 15.75 -3.10
C GLY A 232 -4.94 15.13 -2.16
N SER A 233 -5.38 13.87 -2.38
CA SER A 233 -6.36 13.21 -1.52
C SER A 233 -5.77 12.58 -0.25
N LYS A 234 -4.46 12.59 -0.08
CA LYS A 234 -3.75 12.08 1.11
C LYS A 234 -2.65 13.06 1.54
N ASP A 235 -2.57 13.31 2.83
CA ASP A 235 -1.48 14.08 3.46
C ASP A 235 -0.21 13.22 3.52
N GLY A 236 0.60 13.22 2.51
CA GLY A 236 1.84 12.46 2.45
C GLY A 236 1.90 11.51 1.27
N GLN A 237 2.28 12.04 0.13
CA GLN A 237 2.65 11.25 -1.04
C GLN A 237 4.02 10.61 -0.82
N VAL A 238 4.11 9.30 -1.03
CA VAL A 238 5.39 8.55 -0.93
C VAL A 238 6.34 8.94 -2.07
N LEU A 239 5.78 9.37 -3.21
CA LEU A 239 6.51 9.92 -4.37
C LEU A 239 5.83 11.23 -4.78
N SER A 240 6.53 12.35 -4.71
CA SER A 240 6.07 13.65 -5.22
C SER A 240 7.03 14.14 -6.29
N THR A 241 6.49 14.58 -7.41
CA THR A 241 7.19 15.51 -8.30
C THR A 241 7.19 16.88 -7.62
N GLY A 242 8.33 17.57 -7.59
CA GLY A 242 8.52 18.77 -6.79
C GLY A 242 7.56 19.95 -7.08
N GLY A 243 6.61 19.82 -8.01
CA GLY A 243 5.65 20.85 -8.39
C GLY A 243 4.29 20.82 -7.69
N THR A 244 3.92 19.73 -6.99
CA THR A 244 2.60 19.60 -6.33
C THR A 244 2.64 19.76 -4.81
N GLY A 245 3.77 20.20 -4.26
CA GLY A 245 3.97 20.45 -2.82
C GLY A 245 3.68 21.88 -2.36
N GLN A 246 2.96 22.71 -3.11
CA GLN A 246 2.60 24.07 -2.69
C GLN A 246 1.11 24.32 -2.73
N SER A 247 0.42 23.84 -1.70
CA SER A 247 -0.72 24.51 -1.09
C SER A 247 -0.88 24.03 0.35
N ALA A 248 0.15 24.19 1.16
CA ALA A 248 -0.02 24.42 2.57
C ALA A 248 0.00 25.93 2.73
N GLU A 249 -1.10 26.48 3.23
CA GLU A 249 -1.33 27.87 3.50
C GLU A 249 -0.09 28.56 4.08
N GLU A 250 0.16 29.79 3.62
CA GLU A 250 1.04 30.75 4.26
C GLU A 250 0.60 30.98 5.71
N GLY A 251 1.19 30.23 6.59
CA GLY A 251 1.16 30.39 8.03
C GLY A 251 2.59 30.26 8.53
N SER A 252 3.30 31.37 8.52
CA SER A 252 4.52 31.74 9.24
C SER A 252 5.36 30.61 9.84
N GLU A 253 6.61 30.73 9.51
CA GLU A 253 7.83 30.49 10.26
C GLU A 253 8.80 29.56 9.55
N THR A 254 9.94 30.14 9.25
CA THR A 254 11.20 29.53 8.78
C THR A 254 11.43 28.21 9.50
N GLY A 255 11.18 27.09 8.81
CA GLY A 255 11.42 25.76 9.33
C GLY A 255 12.91 25.46 9.41
N GLU A 256 13.55 25.77 10.53
CA GLU A 256 14.79 25.13 10.91
C GLU A 256 14.58 23.61 10.90
N ALA A 257 15.52 22.86 10.32
CA ALA A 257 15.51 21.41 10.36
C ALA A 257 15.27 20.94 11.80
N ARG A 258 14.17 20.21 12.05
CA ARG A 258 13.78 19.74 13.39
C ARG A 258 14.79 18.72 13.88
N THR A 259 15.90 19.19 14.47
CA THR A 259 16.89 18.33 15.14
C THR A 259 16.32 17.86 16.47
N PRO A 260 16.38 16.55 16.78
CA PRO A 260 15.89 16.04 18.06
C PRO A 260 16.60 16.74 19.23
N ARG A 261 15.84 17.28 20.18
CA ARG A 261 16.37 17.90 21.39
C ARG A 261 17.27 16.91 22.13
N GLN A 262 18.40 17.38 22.67
CA GLN A 262 19.31 16.54 23.45
C GLN A 262 18.64 16.09 24.75
N ARG A 263 18.88 14.83 25.12
CA ARG A 263 18.36 14.28 26.36
C ARG A 263 19.12 14.89 27.56
N PRO A 264 18.42 15.47 28.57
CA PRO A 264 19.07 15.93 29.80
C PRO A 264 19.60 14.76 30.62
N GLN A 265 20.57 15.03 31.51
CA GLN A 265 21.16 14.00 32.39
C GLN A 265 20.12 13.40 33.34
N SER A 266 19.16 14.19 33.81
CA SER A 266 18.07 13.77 34.67
C SER A 266 16.76 14.29 34.11
N ILE A 267 15.73 13.44 34.09
CA ILE A 267 14.40 13.77 33.53
C ILE A 267 13.34 13.10 34.41
N ARG A 268 12.23 13.80 34.64
CA ARG A 268 11.09 13.28 35.40
C ARG A 268 10.21 12.43 34.49
N GLY A 269 9.65 11.32 34.99
CA GLY A 269 8.75 10.47 34.23
C GLY A 269 7.73 9.74 35.08
N VAL A 270 6.74 9.20 34.44
CA VAL A 270 5.71 8.36 35.03
C VAL A 270 5.71 7.02 34.28
N THR A 271 5.54 5.94 35.04
CA THR A 271 5.40 4.58 34.47
C THR A 271 3.99 4.10 34.64
N GLU A 272 3.30 3.85 33.53
CA GLU A 272 1.97 3.20 33.53
C GLU A 272 2.05 1.72 33.21
N ARG A 273 1.16 0.97 33.85
CA ARG A 273 0.93 -0.43 33.52
C ARG A 273 -0.34 -0.53 32.67
N VAL A 274 -0.21 -1.06 31.46
CA VAL A 274 -1.33 -1.31 30.55
C VAL A 274 -1.43 -2.82 30.29
N ARG A 275 -2.61 -3.39 30.43
CA ARG A 275 -2.84 -4.82 30.13
C ARG A 275 -3.04 -4.99 28.63
N THR A 276 -2.26 -5.87 28.01
CA THR A 276 -2.36 -6.25 26.61
C THR A 276 -2.63 -7.74 26.46
N GLY A 277 -2.96 -8.22 25.27
CA GLY A 277 -3.07 -9.65 24.97
C GLY A 277 -1.78 -10.44 25.16
N HIS A 278 -0.63 -9.77 25.18
CA HIS A 278 0.71 -10.34 25.42
C HIS A 278 1.11 -10.28 26.92
N GLY A 279 0.25 -9.77 27.80
CA GLY A 279 0.50 -9.61 29.23
C GLY A 279 0.56 -8.15 29.67
N ASN A 280 1.09 -7.90 30.86
CA ASN A 280 1.25 -6.54 31.36
C ASN A 280 2.42 -5.84 30.66
N MET A 281 2.15 -4.68 30.13
CA MET A 281 3.10 -3.77 29.52
C MET A 281 3.31 -2.59 30.45
N TYR A 282 4.54 -2.15 30.58
CA TYR A 282 4.92 -0.96 31.36
C TYR A 282 5.42 0.09 30.41
N VAL A 283 4.75 1.24 30.38
CA VAL A 283 5.09 2.38 29.53
C VAL A 283 5.58 3.51 30.42
N THR A 284 6.85 3.86 30.29
CA THR A 284 7.44 5.00 30.98
C THR A 284 7.43 6.19 30.03
N ILE A 285 6.78 7.26 30.43
CA ILE A 285 6.72 8.54 29.71
C ILE A 285 7.51 9.56 30.53
N ASN A 286 8.52 10.15 29.92
CA ASN A 286 9.31 11.20 30.50
C ASN A 286 8.91 12.57 29.94
N PHE A 287 8.90 13.60 30.78
CA PHE A 287 8.39 14.94 30.46
C PHE A 287 9.54 15.96 30.52
N ASP A 288 9.48 16.93 29.62
CA ASP A 288 10.42 18.06 29.61
C ASP A 288 10.07 19.09 30.70
N GLU A 289 10.81 20.21 30.73
CA GLU A 289 10.63 21.28 31.69
C GLU A 289 9.29 22.00 31.60
N ALA A 290 8.60 21.91 30.41
CA ALA A 290 7.30 22.43 30.17
C ALA A 290 6.17 21.42 30.47
N ASP A 291 6.50 20.26 31.06
CA ASP A 291 5.60 19.16 31.40
C ASP A 291 4.99 18.48 30.13
N ALA A 292 5.63 18.65 28.96
CA ALA A 292 5.25 18.00 27.73
C ALA A 292 5.96 16.64 27.58
N PRO A 293 5.32 15.60 27.02
CA PRO A 293 5.95 14.31 26.73
C PRO A 293 7.20 14.48 25.85
N PHE A 294 8.34 13.95 26.34
CA PHE A 294 9.64 14.15 25.72
C PHE A 294 10.25 12.86 25.18
N GLU A 295 10.13 11.76 25.93
CA GLU A 295 10.60 10.43 25.53
C GLU A 295 9.74 9.34 26.16
N LEU A 296 9.73 8.16 25.53
CA LEU A 296 8.92 7.04 25.97
C LEU A 296 9.72 5.74 25.91
N PHE A 297 9.50 4.86 26.91
CA PHE A 297 10.04 3.51 26.97
C PHE A 297 8.91 2.52 27.24
N GLY A 298 8.78 1.48 26.38
CA GLY A 298 7.84 0.41 26.57
C GLY A 298 8.55 -0.90 26.92
N ASN A 299 8.05 -1.62 27.94
CA ASN A 299 8.58 -2.90 28.34
C ASN A 299 7.45 -3.89 28.61
N LEU A 300 7.53 -5.08 28.00
CA LEU A 300 6.68 -6.23 28.36
C LEU A 300 7.27 -6.95 29.56
N GLY A 301 6.44 -7.32 30.52
CA GLY A 301 6.88 -7.92 31.78
C GLY A 301 7.59 -9.28 31.68
N LYS A 302 7.77 -9.82 30.47
CA LYS A 302 8.63 -10.99 30.18
C LYS A 302 9.76 -10.54 29.27
N ALA A 303 10.99 -10.67 29.74
CA ALA A 303 12.18 -10.27 28.96
C ALA A 303 12.44 -11.22 27.78
N GLY A 304 12.76 -10.64 26.62
CA GLY A 304 13.22 -11.33 25.42
C GLY A 304 12.11 -11.71 24.43
N GLY A 305 12.49 -11.83 23.16
CA GLY A 305 11.63 -12.21 22.05
C GLY A 305 11.33 -11.07 21.07
N CYS A 306 10.64 -11.42 19.96
CA CYS A 306 10.32 -10.49 18.87
C CYS A 306 9.45 -9.32 19.37
N ASP A 307 8.51 -9.57 20.29
CA ASP A 307 7.59 -8.55 20.81
C ASP A 307 8.34 -7.45 21.59
N SER A 308 9.34 -7.82 22.40
CA SER A 308 10.17 -6.86 23.14
C SER A 308 11.03 -6.02 22.19
N ALA A 309 11.61 -6.61 21.16
CA ALA A 309 12.42 -5.89 20.17
C ALA A 309 11.57 -4.91 19.35
N GLN A 310 10.37 -5.31 18.94
CA GLN A 310 9.43 -4.43 18.21
C GLN A 310 8.97 -3.28 19.11
N LEU A 311 8.67 -3.54 20.37
CA LEU A 311 8.27 -2.52 21.33
C LEU A 311 9.40 -1.52 21.64
N GLU A 312 10.64 -2.00 21.71
CA GLU A 312 11.81 -1.12 21.84
C GLU A 312 11.97 -0.22 20.60
N ALA A 313 11.82 -0.77 19.39
CA ALA A 313 11.88 0.02 18.15
C ALA A 313 10.78 1.10 18.11
N ILE A 314 9.54 0.76 18.46
CA ILE A 314 8.42 1.71 18.53
C ILE A 314 8.74 2.81 19.57
N SER A 315 9.19 2.44 20.74
CA SER A 315 9.52 3.39 21.81
C SER A 315 10.63 4.38 21.41
N ARG A 316 11.64 3.90 20.68
CA ARG A 316 12.72 4.74 20.14
C ARG A 316 12.20 5.71 19.07
N LEU A 317 11.33 5.26 18.17
CA LEU A 317 10.75 6.11 17.13
C LEU A 317 9.80 7.16 17.72
N VAL A 318 8.97 6.77 18.69
CA VAL A 318 8.11 7.71 19.43
C VAL A 318 8.94 8.76 20.16
N SER A 319 10.00 8.36 20.87
CA SER A 319 10.92 9.27 21.56
C SER A 319 11.61 10.22 20.59
N LEU A 320 12.02 9.72 19.41
CA LEU A 320 12.61 10.55 18.37
C LEU A 320 11.61 11.61 17.88
N ALA A 321 10.36 11.20 17.61
CA ALA A 321 9.28 12.09 17.16
C ALA A 321 8.99 13.20 18.18
N LEU A 322 8.78 12.84 19.45
CA LEU A 322 8.50 13.80 20.54
C LEU A 322 9.68 14.77 20.74
N ARG A 323 10.91 14.29 20.74
CA ARG A 323 12.10 15.12 20.84
C ARG A 323 12.30 16.04 19.64
N SER A 324 11.81 15.66 18.48
CA SER A 324 11.80 16.50 17.27
C SER A 324 10.64 17.49 17.21
N GLY A 325 9.83 17.59 18.28
CA GLY A 325 8.73 18.54 18.37
C GLY A 325 7.47 18.13 17.58
N ILE A 326 7.30 16.84 17.34
CA ILE A 326 6.02 16.32 16.82
C ILE A 326 5.03 16.26 17.98
N GLU A 327 3.84 16.79 17.78
CA GLU A 327 2.78 16.82 18.77
C GLU A 327 2.39 15.41 19.23
N PRO A 328 2.24 15.16 20.54
CA PRO A 328 1.83 13.85 21.05
C PRO A 328 0.54 13.31 20.42
N ALA A 329 -0.44 14.19 20.12
CA ALA A 329 -1.70 13.82 19.48
C ALA A 329 -1.46 13.14 18.13
N THR A 330 -0.55 13.66 17.31
CA THR A 330 -0.18 13.08 16.01
C THR A 330 0.41 11.67 16.18
N VAL A 331 1.28 11.47 17.19
CA VAL A 331 1.87 10.16 17.49
C VAL A 331 0.79 9.16 17.95
N ILE A 332 -0.13 9.62 18.82
CA ILE A 332 -1.25 8.81 19.32
C ILE A 332 -2.11 8.33 18.15
N GLU A 333 -2.48 9.21 17.24
CA GLU A 333 -3.31 8.88 16.07
C GLU A 333 -2.68 7.76 15.22
N GLN A 334 -1.36 7.78 15.03
CA GLN A 334 -0.66 6.76 14.23
C GLN A 334 -0.61 5.38 14.91
N LEU A 335 -0.67 5.32 16.24
CA LEU A 335 -0.54 4.08 17.00
C LEU A 335 -1.89 3.49 17.44
N ARG A 336 -2.94 4.32 17.57
CA ARG A 336 -4.28 3.87 17.97
C ARG A 336 -4.90 2.98 16.91
N GLY A 337 -5.59 1.93 17.38
CA GLY A 337 -6.33 1.03 16.50
C GLY A 337 -5.51 -0.09 15.87
N ILE A 338 -4.18 -0.09 15.95
CA ILE A 338 -3.35 -1.22 15.48
C ILE A 338 -3.71 -2.46 16.29
N THR A 339 -4.14 -3.52 15.61
CA THR A 339 -4.74 -4.71 16.24
C THR A 339 -3.89 -5.96 16.03
N CYS A 340 -3.64 -6.70 17.13
CA CYS A 340 -3.12 -8.09 17.08
C CYS A 340 -3.89 -9.01 18.03
N CYS A 341 -3.71 -8.86 19.34
CA CYS A 341 -4.30 -9.68 20.42
C CYS A 341 -5.04 -8.77 21.41
N PRO A 342 -6.32 -8.43 21.18
CA PRO A 342 -7.07 -7.51 22.04
C PRO A 342 -7.24 -8.04 23.48
N ALA A 343 -7.14 -7.13 24.46
CA ALA A 343 -7.41 -7.38 25.87
C ALA A 343 -8.11 -6.19 26.52
N TRP A 344 -8.86 -6.40 27.58
CA TRP A 344 -9.48 -5.33 28.35
C TRP A 344 -8.54 -4.83 29.46
N ASP A 345 -8.35 -3.51 29.53
CA ASP A 345 -7.60 -2.81 30.58
C ASP A 345 -8.49 -1.70 31.16
N GLU A 346 -8.87 -1.82 32.41
CA GLU A 346 -9.68 -0.82 33.14
C GLU A 346 -10.91 -0.28 32.38
N GLY A 347 -11.62 -1.15 31.66
CA GLY A 347 -12.81 -0.78 30.87
C GLY A 347 -12.50 -0.29 29.45
N THR A 348 -11.24 -0.20 29.05
CA THR A 348 -10.81 0.17 27.69
C THR A 348 -10.32 -1.06 26.94
N LEU A 349 -10.72 -1.21 25.68
CA LEU A 349 -10.21 -2.26 24.80
C LEU A 349 -8.85 -1.87 24.25
N VAL A 350 -7.81 -2.58 24.66
CA VAL A 350 -6.43 -2.44 24.17
C VAL A 350 -6.19 -3.47 23.08
N ARG A 351 -5.93 -3.02 21.87
CA ARG A 351 -5.88 -3.88 20.68
C ARG A 351 -4.52 -4.52 20.43
N SER A 352 -3.43 -3.88 20.90
CA SER A 352 -2.04 -4.35 20.70
C SER A 352 -1.05 -3.64 21.61
N GLY A 353 0.24 -3.96 21.49
CA GLY A 353 1.32 -3.21 22.13
C GLY A 353 1.42 -1.75 21.68
N PRO A 354 1.45 -1.46 20.36
CA PRO A 354 1.37 -0.08 19.85
C PRO A 354 0.14 0.69 20.36
N ASP A 355 -1.04 0.08 20.37
CA ASP A 355 -2.27 0.69 20.87
C ASP A 355 -2.17 0.97 22.40
N ALA A 356 -1.47 0.13 23.16
CA ALA A 356 -1.19 0.36 24.58
C ALA A 356 -0.24 1.55 24.81
N VAL A 357 0.78 1.73 23.95
CA VAL A 357 1.67 2.91 23.98
C VAL A 357 0.87 4.19 23.75
N ALA A 358 0.01 4.19 22.73
CA ALA A 358 -0.85 5.33 22.42
C ALA A 358 -1.83 5.65 23.57
N LEU A 359 -2.43 4.62 24.17
CA LEU A 359 -3.33 4.80 25.32
C LEU A 359 -2.63 5.41 26.53
N ALA A 360 -1.43 4.92 26.85
CA ALA A 360 -0.62 5.47 27.94
C ALA A 360 -0.24 6.93 27.67
N LEU A 361 0.19 7.24 26.43
CA LEU A 361 0.52 8.60 26.02
C LEU A 361 -0.71 9.52 26.09
N GLN A 362 -1.88 9.07 25.64
CA GLN A 362 -3.14 9.80 25.66
C GLN A 362 -3.58 10.18 27.09
N ARG A 363 -3.42 9.28 28.05
CA ARG A 363 -3.75 9.52 29.48
C ARG A 363 -2.93 10.66 30.10
N HIS A 364 -1.76 10.94 29.55
CA HIS A 364 -0.85 12.00 30.04
C HIS A 364 -0.80 13.25 29.15
N THR A 365 -1.53 13.28 28.04
CA THR A 365 -1.67 14.45 27.17
C THR A 365 -3.05 15.11 27.27
N ALA A 366 -4.04 14.45 27.87
CA ALA A 366 -5.44 14.91 27.99
C ALA A 366 -5.66 16.07 28.97
N GLY A 367 -4.58 16.72 29.47
CA GLY A 367 -4.68 17.89 30.36
C GLY A 367 -4.92 19.24 29.68
N HIS A 368 -5.07 19.31 28.36
CA HIS A 368 -5.22 20.57 27.61
C HIS A 368 -6.44 20.71 26.70
N ASP A 369 -7.30 19.68 26.58
CA ASP A 369 -8.52 19.77 25.77
C ASP A 369 -9.75 19.28 26.54
N GLU A 370 -10.42 20.19 27.26
CA GLU A 370 -11.78 19.98 27.79
C GLU A 370 -12.88 20.10 26.72
N ASP A 371 -12.55 20.35 25.43
CA ASP A 371 -13.52 20.55 24.36
C ASP A 371 -13.19 19.77 23.07
N ALA A 372 -13.08 18.44 23.13
CA ALA A 372 -13.14 17.60 21.93
C ALA A 372 -14.49 16.86 21.86
N PRO A 373 -15.28 16.98 20.78
CA PRO A 373 -16.58 16.31 20.68
C PRO A 373 -16.34 14.79 20.59
N SER A 374 -16.92 14.07 21.56
CA SER A 374 -17.00 12.61 21.56
C SER A 374 -17.79 12.13 20.34
N ASN A 375 -17.10 11.71 19.31
CA ASN A 375 -17.73 11.05 18.17
C ASN A 375 -18.08 9.60 18.55
N SER A 376 -19.16 9.44 19.33
CA SER A 376 -19.74 8.16 19.73
C SER A 376 -20.60 7.60 18.60
N ASN A 377 -19.97 6.98 17.61
CA ASN A 377 -20.61 5.96 16.78
C ASN A 377 -20.11 4.57 17.21
N GLU A 378 -20.22 4.29 18.50
CA GLU A 378 -20.10 2.91 18.99
C GLU A 378 -21.43 2.19 18.76
N VAL A 379 -21.43 1.29 17.78
CA VAL A 379 -22.46 0.27 17.67
C VAL A 379 -22.30 -0.67 18.87
N GLN A 380 -23.09 -0.48 19.91
CA GLN A 380 -23.19 -1.41 21.04
C GLN A 380 -23.80 -2.73 20.57
N LEU A 381 -22.96 -3.69 20.22
CA LEU A 381 -23.39 -5.08 20.11
C LEU A 381 -23.61 -5.64 21.52
N LYS A 382 -24.88 -5.63 21.98
CA LYS A 382 -25.30 -6.36 23.18
C LYS A 382 -25.23 -7.86 22.88
N PHE A 383 -24.15 -8.51 23.32
CA PHE A 383 -24.12 -9.96 23.41
C PHE A 383 -24.88 -10.40 24.67
N THR A 384 -26.05 -11.01 24.50
CA THR A 384 -26.75 -11.77 25.56
C THR A 384 -26.25 -13.21 25.50
N PRO A 385 -25.58 -13.73 26.53
CA PRO A 385 -25.23 -15.15 26.54
C PRO A 385 -26.51 -15.99 26.70
N GLN A 386 -26.89 -16.74 25.68
CA GLN A 386 -27.85 -17.81 25.84
C GLN A 386 -27.17 -18.98 26.58
N LEU A 387 -27.58 -19.22 27.81
CA LEU A 387 -27.29 -20.43 28.56
C LEU A 387 -27.90 -21.64 27.84
N ILE A 388 -27.06 -22.47 27.22
CA ILE A 388 -27.46 -23.79 26.74
C ILE A 388 -27.61 -24.66 27.99
N ALA A 389 -28.86 -24.92 28.39
CA ALA A 389 -29.19 -25.88 29.42
C ALA A 389 -28.90 -27.30 28.90
N ASN A 390 -27.93 -27.97 29.52
CA ASN A 390 -27.70 -29.39 29.33
C ASN A 390 -28.89 -30.17 29.94
N GLY A 391 -29.76 -30.68 29.07
CA GLY A 391 -30.78 -31.66 29.43
C GLY A 391 -30.18 -33.08 29.46
N ASN A 392 -29.72 -33.51 30.63
CA ASN A 392 -29.56 -34.92 30.92
C ASN A 392 -30.95 -35.53 31.14
N GLY A 393 -31.41 -36.32 30.23
CA GLY A 393 -32.59 -37.17 30.35
C GLY A 393 -32.21 -38.65 30.32
N ASN A 394 -31.93 -39.22 31.47
CA ASN A 394 -31.96 -40.67 31.69
C ASN A 394 -33.39 -41.16 31.47
N GLY A 395 -33.57 -42.14 30.62
CA GLY A 395 -34.81 -42.89 30.43
C GLY A 395 -34.53 -44.36 30.18
N ASN A 396 -34.44 -45.13 31.26
CA ASN A 396 -34.61 -46.57 31.25
C ASN A 396 -36.03 -46.95 30.81
N GLY A 397 -36.19 -48.05 30.07
CA GLY A 397 -37.48 -48.72 29.95
C GLY A 397 -37.60 -49.71 28.80
N ASN A 398 -37.30 -50.95 29.07
CA ASN A 398 -37.89 -52.20 28.60
C ASN A 398 -38.85 -52.17 27.39
N GLY A 399 -38.63 -53.08 26.47
CA GLY A 399 -39.54 -53.60 25.46
C GLY A 399 -38.84 -54.28 24.35
#